data_516a5cc13e43b8b30253aa7724cd2191
#
_entry.id   516a5cc13e43b8b30253aa7724cd2191
#
_cell.length_a   1.000
_cell.length_b   1.000
_cell.length_c   1.000
_cell.angle_alpha   90.00
_cell.angle_beta   90.00
_cell.angle_gamma   90.00
#
_symmetry.space_group_name_H-M   'P 1'
#
loop_
_entity.id
_entity.type
_entity.pdbx_description
1 polymer ?
#
loop_
_entity_poly.entity_id
_entity_poly.type
_entity_poly.pdbx_seq_one_letter_code
_entity_poly.pdbx_strand_id
1 'polypeptide(L)'
;MGILAVTANNPLTLLLMWALLDMTELGTQLSSVSGEKNNERVVISFATRMIGIGLLLWAYIESFTGGGMVVFQTMPSDTGVYLVIAAGLRLGVLPLHLPYAADSTLRRGFGTALRLIGAASTLSILGHIQILPTNLTPILRSLASVAAIYGGWTWLRAPDELNGRPYWMIGMASLAILSALSGNATGAIA
;
A
#
# COMPACT_ATOMS: atom_id res chain seq x y z
N MET A 1 14.93 0.10 9.49
CA MET A 1 13.52 0.53 9.26
C MET A 1 12.74 -0.46 8.42
N GLY A 2 13.17 -0.83 7.21
CA GLY A 2 12.41 -1.72 6.33
C GLY A 2 12.07 -3.08 6.92
N ILE A 3 13.03 -3.77 7.51
CA ILE A 3 12.81 -5.06 8.17
C ILE A 3 11.79 -4.91 9.31
N LEU A 4 11.90 -3.86 10.12
CA LEU A 4 10.93 -3.60 11.20
C LEU A 4 9.53 -3.31 10.68
N ALA A 5 9.39 -2.68 9.50
CA ALA A 5 8.10 -2.47 8.88
C ALA A 5 7.46 -3.78 8.39
N VAL A 6 8.25 -4.66 7.78
CA VAL A 6 7.76 -5.96 7.26
C VAL A 6 7.42 -6.94 8.40
N THR A 7 8.18 -6.91 9.50
CA THR A 7 7.99 -7.82 10.64
C THR A 7 7.12 -7.22 11.75
N ALA A 8 6.48 -6.07 11.52
CA ALA A 8 5.68 -5.41 12.53
C ALA A 8 4.40 -6.21 12.84
N ASN A 9 4.27 -6.70 14.06
CA ASN A 9 3.05 -7.35 14.55
C ASN A 9 2.07 -6.38 15.22
N ASN A 10 2.49 -5.11 15.38
CA ASN A 10 1.74 -4.06 16.06
C ASN A 10 1.47 -2.92 15.08
N PRO A 11 0.21 -2.45 14.97
CA PRO A 11 -0.16 -1.34 14.08
C PRO A 11 0.62 -0.05 14.35
N LEU A 12 0.92 0.26 15.61
CA LEU A 12 1.67 1.46 15.96
C LEU A 12 3.11 1.41 15.47
N THR A 13 3.79 0.26 15.64
CA THR A 13 5.14 0.05 15.10
C THR A 13 5.16 0.21 13.59
N LEU A 14 4.18 -0.38 12.90
CA LEU A 14 4.08 -0.26 11.44
C LEU A 14 3.81 1.17 11.01
N LEU A 15 2.92 1.89 11.70
CA LEU A 15 2.61 3.30 11.44
C LEU A 15 3.87 4.16 11.53
N LEU A 16 4.65 4.01 12.61
CA LEU A 16 5.90 4.75 12.79
C LEU A 16 6.91 4.42 11.68
N MET A 17 7.06 3.15 11.33
CA MET A 17 7.96 2.73 10.26
C MET A 17 7.51 3.25 8.88
N TRP A 18 6.22 3.24 8.60
CA TRP A 18 5.68 3.82 7.37
C TRP A 18 5.90 5.33 7.31
N ALA A 19 5.62 6.06 8.39
CA ALA A 19 5.88 7.49 8.44
C ALA A 19 7.34 7.82 8.17
N LEU A 20 8.28 7.09 8.79
CA LEU A 20 9.71 7.27 8.57
C LEU A 20 10.15 6.93 7.13
N LEU A 21 9.63 5.85 6.55
CA LEU A 21 9.92 5.47 5.17
C LEU A 21 9.39 6.52 4.19
N ASP A 22 8.16 7.00 4.39
CA ASP A 22 7.53 7.98 3.51
C ASP A 22 8.22 9.35 3.60
N MET A 23 8.64 9.78 4.80
CA MET A 23 9.45 11.00 4.98
C MET A 23 10.82 10.88 4.30
N THR A 24 11.47 9.72 4.42
CA THR A 24 12.76 9.47 3.76
C THR A 24 12.60 9.50 2.24
N GLU A 25 11.53 8.88 1.72
CA GLU A 25 11.24 8.89 0.28
C GLU A 25 10.92 10.30 -0.21
N LEU A 26 10.08 11.05 0.52
CA LEU A 26 9.75 12.44 0.19
C LEU A 26 11.03 13.31 0.13
N GLY A 27 11.86 13.25 1.17
CA GLY A 27 13.10 14.03 1.22
C GLY A 27 14.05 13.69 0.09
N THR A 28 14.21 12.41 -0.25
CA THR A 28 15.08 11.97 -1.35
C THR A 28 14.50 12.35 -2.72
N GLN A 29 13.19 12.30 -2.90
CA GLN A 29 12.54 12.69 -4.15
C GLN A 29 12.62 14.20 -4.36
N LEU A 30 12.28 15.00 -3.35
CA LEU A 30 12.34 16.47 -3.46
C LEU A 30 13.76 16.99 -3.69
N SER A 31 14.78 16.32 -3.15
CA SER A 31 16.18 16.70 -3.40
C SER A 31 16.70 16.29 -4.79
N SER A 32 16.06 15.33 -5.46
CA SER A 32 16.53 14.78 -6.74
C SER A 32 15.70 15.26 -7.94
N VAL A 33 14.51 15.81 -7.72
CA VAL A 33 13.57 16.21 -8.78
C VAL A 33 13.68 17.70 -9.06
N SER A 34 13.85 18.04 -10.33
CA SER A 34 13.82 19.42 -10.83
C SER A 34 12.55 19.64 -11.64
N GLY A 35 11.75 20.61 -11.23
CA GLY A 35 10.58 21.05 -11.97
C GLY A 35 9.25 20.96 -11.22
N GLU A 36 8.41 21.99 -11.39
CA GLU A 36 7.17 22.19 -10.63
C GLU A 36 6.17 21.03 -10.79
N LYS A 37 5.95 20.54 -12.00
CA LYS A 37 5.02 19.42 -12.29
C LYS A 37 5.45 18.11 -11.64
N ASN A 38 6.74 17.88 -11.52
CA ASN A 38 7.26 16.67 -10.90
C ASN A 38 7.14 16.75 -9.37
N ASN A 39 7.36 17.93 -8.79
CA ASN A 39 7.16 18.18 -7.37
C ASN A 39 5.69 17.97 -6.97
N GLU A 40 4.73 18.42 -7.77
CA GLU A 40 3.30 18.21 -7.53
C GLU A 40 2.95 16.72 -7.46
N ARG A 41 3.44 15.90 -8.40
CA ARG A 41 3.23 14.44 -8.39
C ARG A 41 3.82 13.76 -7.15
N VAL A 42 4.99 14.18 -6.72
CA VAL A 42 5.64 13.67 -5.49
C VAL A 42 4.79 13.99 -4.27
N VAL A 43 4.29 15.24 -4.18
CA VAL A 43 3.43 15.67 -3.07
C VAL A 43 2.10 14.91 -3.06
N ILE A 44 1.46 14.70 -4.20
CA ILE A 44 0.21 13.93 -4.30
C ILE A 44 0.45 12.48 -3.87
N SER A 45 1.51 11.83 -4.34
CA SER A 45 1.86 10.46 -3.94
C SER A 45 2.15 10.35 -2.44
N PHE A 46 2.80 11.35 -1.86
CA PHE A 46 3.02 11.41 -0.43
C PHE A 46 1.70 11.61 0.33
N ALA A 47 0.84 12.53 -0.12
CA ALA A 47 -0.44 12.78 0.53
C ALA A 47 -1.36 11.54 0.55
N THR A 48 -1.41 10.78 -0.55
CA THR A 48 -2.20 9.52 -0.58
C THR A 48 -1.67 8.48 0.40
N ARG A 49 -0.36 8.38 0.56
CA ARG A 49 0.26 7.50 1.57
C ARG A 49 -0.01 7.96 2.99
N MET A 50 -0.02 9.27 3.25
CA MET A 50 -0.38 9.83 4.57
C MET A 50 -1.84 9.53 4.93
N ILE A 51 -2.76 9.53 3.97
CA ILE A 51 -4.14 9.07 4.20
C ILE A 51 -4.15 7.59 4.62
N GLY A 52 -3.35 6.74 3.96
CA GLY A 52 -3.18 5.34 4.36
C GLY A 52 -2.67 5.16 5.79
N ILE A 53 -1.70 5.99 6.21
CA ILE A 53 -1.22 6.04 7.61
C ILE A 53 -2.34 6.48 8.56
N GLY A 54 -3.14 7.47 8.17
CA GLY A 54 -4.31 7.93 8.95
C GLY A 54 -5.35 6.83 9.15
N LEU A 55 -5.63 6.02 8.12
CA LEU A 55 -6.54 4.88 8.24
C LEU A 55 -5.97 3.77 9.15
N LEU A 56 -4.67 3.52 9.09
CA LEU A 56 -4.02 2.58 10.00
C LEU A 56 -4.09 3.07 11.45
N LEU A 57 -3.89 4.37 11.68
CA LEU A 57 -4.07 5.00 13.00
C LEU A 57 -5.52 4.88 13.48
N TRP A 58 -6.48 5.11 12.60
CA TRP A 58 -7.90 4.95 12.93
C TRP A 58 -8.23 3.52 13.35
N ALA A 59 -7.78 2.53 12.57
CA ALA A 59 -7.94 1.12 12.90
C ALA A 59 -7.31 0.77 14.27
N TYR A 60 -6.15 1.37 14.59
CA TYR A 60 -5.51 1.23 15.89
C TYR A 60 -6.37 1.79 17.01
N ILE A 61 -6.87 3.02 16.87
CA ILE A 61 -7.70 3.70 17.90
C ILE A 61 -8.98 2.89 18.14
N GLU A 62 -9.65 2.44 17.08
CA GLU A 62 -10.88 1.64 17.17
C GLU A 62 -10.62 0.31 17.90
N SER A 63 -9.53 -0.39 17.57
CA SER A 63 -9.13 -1.60 18.27
C SER A 63 -8.83 -1.35 19.75
N PHE A 64 -8.14 -0.27 20.08
CA PHE A 64 -7.77 0.11 21.45
C PHE A 64 -9.01 0.47 22.28
N THR A 65 -9.94 1.25 21.73
CA THR A 65 -11.19 1.65 22.42
C THR A 65 -12.12 0.46 22.64
N GLY A 66 -12.06 -0.56 21.76
CA GLY A 66 -12.79 -1.81 21.92
C GLY A 66 -12.21 -2.76 22.97
N GLY A 67 -11.15 -2.37 23.70
CA GLY A 67 -10.51 -3.20 24.74
C GLY A 67 -9.62 -4.32 24.21
N GLY A 68 -9.32 -4.31 22.89
CA GLY A 68 -8.44 -5.30 22.25
C GLY A 68 -6.96 -5.06 22.59
N MET A 69 -6.16 -6.12 22.58
CA MET A 69 -4.71 -5.97 22.57
C MET A 69 -4.27 -5.34 21.24
N VAL A 70 -3.23 -4.51 21.29
CA VAL A 70 -2.73 -3.74 20.15
C VAL A 70 -1.84 -4.59 19.24
N VAL A 71 -2.37 -5.72 18.81
CA VAL A 71 -1.71 -6.66 17.89
C VAL A 71 -2.67 -6.96 16.75
N PHE A 72 -2.17 -7.04 15.52
CA PHE A 72 -3.01 -7.30 14.34
C PHE A 72 -3.92 -8.52 14.48
N GLN A 73 -3.47 -9.56 15.16
CA GLN A 73 -4.21 -10.82 15.36
C GLN A 73 -5.46 -10.68 16.24
N THR A 74 -5.53 -9.66 17.07
CA THR A 74 -6.64 -9.45 18.01
C THR A 74 -7.54 -8.26 17.62
N MET A 75 -7.29 -7.67 16.45
CA MET A 75 -8.10 -6.57 15.95
C MET A 75 -9.51 -7.03 15.59
N PRO A 76 -10.54 -6.19 15.86
CA PRO A 76 -11.91 -6.48 15.43
C PRO A 76 -12.01 -6.65 13.91
N SER A 77 -12.92 -7.50 13.43
CA SER A 77 -13.13 -7.75 11.99
C SER A 77 -13.43 -6.48 11.20
N ASP A 78 -14.14 -5.53 11.82
CA ASP A 78 -14.55 -4.28 11.17
C ASP A 78 -13.34 -3.39 10.84
N THR A 79 -12.28 -3.46 11.64
CA THR A 79 -11.04 -2.72 11.38
C THR A 79 -10.28 -3.24 10.16
N GLY A 80 -10.54 -4.47 9.74
CA GLY A 80 -9.95 -5.08 8.55
C GLY A 80 -10.21 -4.28 7.26
N VAL A 81 -11.36 -3.61 7.17
CA VAL A 81 -11.71 -2.75 6.03
C VAL A 81 -10.73 -1.58 5.92
N TYR A 82 -10.41 -0.92 7.03
CA TYR A 82 -9.46 0.19 7.05
C TYR A 82 -8.06 -0.26 6.66
N LEU A 83 -7.67 -1.47 7.07
CA LEU A 83 -6.37 -2.06 6.71
C LEU A 83 -6.29 -2.35 5.21
N VAL A 84 -7.36 -2.91 4.59
CA VAL A 84 -7.42 -3.14 3.14
C VAL A 84 -7.36 -1.83 2.37
N ILE A 85 -8.12 -0.82 2.79
CA ILE A 85 -8.12 0.49 2.13
C ILE A 85 -6.75 1.18 2.31
N ALA A 86 -6.15 1.12 3.50
CA ALA A 86 -4.82 1.66 3.75
C ALA A 86 -3.76 0.99 2.85
N ALA A 87 -3.79 -0.34 2.75
CA ALA A 87 -2.93 -1.09 1.84
C ALA A 87 -3.19 -0.72 0.38
N GLY A 88 -4.46 -0.64 -0.02
CA GLY A 88 -4.87 -0.27 -1.37
C GLY A 88 -4.41 1.13 -1.78
N LEU A 89 -4.51 2.12 -0.88
CA LEU A 89 -4.00 3.48 -1.07
C LEU A 89 -2.48 3.49 -1.30
N ARG A 90 -1.74 2.77 -0.48
CA ARG A 90 -0.27 2.74 -0.61
C ARG A 90 0.21 2.03 -1.87
N LEU A 91 -0.54 1.03 -2.33
CA LEU A 91 -0.21 0.24 -3.53
C LEU A 91 -0.83 0.81 -4.82
N GLY A 92 -1.63 1.88 -4.73
CA GLY A 92 -2.27 2.52 -5.87
C GLY A 92 -3.50 1.78 -6.40
N VAL A 93 -4.10 0.89 -5.61
CA VAL A 93 -5.22 0.02 -6.01
C VAL A 93 -6.58 0.60 -5.61
N LEU A 94 -6.68 1.18 -4.40
CA LEU A 94 -7.94 1.64 -3.80
C LEU A 94 -7.81 3.06 -3.21
N PRO A 95 -8.20 4.13 -3.92
CA PRO A 95 -8.64 4.16 -5.31
C PRO A 95 -7.49 3.92 -6.29
N LEU A 96 -7.83 3.61 -7.54
CA LEU A 96 -6.85 3.39 -8.59
C LEU A 96 -6.06 4.66 -8.90
N HIS A 97 -4.76 4.64 -8.64
CA HIS A 97 -3.84 5.73 -8.97
C HIS A 97 -2.40 5.19 -9.11
N LEU A 98 -1.53 5.97 -9.73
CA LEU A 98 -0.12 5.58 -9.83
C LEU A 98 0.57 5.74 -8.46
N PRO A 99 1.12 4.67 -7.88
CA PRO A 99 1.77 4.73 -6.57
C PRO A 99 3.07 5.55 -6.60
N TYR A 100 3.64 5.76 -7.78
CA TYR A 100 4.81 6.62 -8.03
C TYR A 100 4.90 7.00 -9.50
N ALA A 101 5.64 8.08 -9.81
CA ALA A 101 5.89 8.49 -11.18
C ALA A 101 6.89 7.54 -11.88
N ALA A 102 6.61 7.16 -13.13
CA ALA A 102 7.49 6.32 -13.95
C ALA A 102 8.86 6.98 -14.17
N ASP A 103 8.88 8.30 -14.33
CA ASP A 103 10.06 9.12 -14.64
C ASP A 103 10.88 9.51 -13.40
N SER A 104 10.71 8.82 -12.27
CA SER A 104 11.42 9.22 -11.06
C SER A 104 12.93 9.06 -11.24
N THR A 105 13.67 10.16 -11.05
CA THR A 105 15.14 10.27 -11.16
C THR A 105 15.88 9.63 -9.99
N LEU A 106 15.18 8.99 -9.05
CA LEU A 106 15.81 8.26 -7.96
C LEU A 106 16.82 7.23 -8.50
N ARG A 107 18.01 7.25 -7.94
CA ARG A 107 19.08 6.27 -8.27
C ARG A 107 18.46 4.87 -8.27
N ARG A 108 18.65 4.15 -9.38
CA ARG A 108 17.98 2.86 -9.67
C ARG A 108 18.02 1.86 -8.50
N GLY A 109 19.12 1.79 -7.74
CA GLY A 109 19.23 0.87 -6.60
C GLY A 109 18.43 1.31 -5.38
N PHE A 110 18.63 2.53 -4.90
CA PHE A 110 18.04 3.03 -3.66
C PHE A 110 16.53 3.24 -3.79
N GLY A 111 16.08 3.86 -4.89
CA GLY A 111 14.65 4.06 -5.13
C GLY A 111 13.88 2.74 -5.27
N THR A 112 14.48 1.72 -5.93
CA THR A 112 13.89 0.39 -6.04
C THR A 112 13.79 -0.27 -4.67
N ALA A 113 14.83 -0.18 -3.84
CA ALA A 113 14.82 -0.74 -2.49
C ALA A 113 13.73 -0.12 -1.61
N LEU A 114 13.59 1.22 -1.60
CA LEU A 114 12.54 1.91 -0.84
C LEU A 114 11.13 1.46 -1.26
N ARG A 115 10.89 1.32 -2.56
CA ARG A 115 9.59 0.89 -3.12
C ARG A 115 9.29 -0.56 -2.80
N LEU A 116 10.27 -1.46 -2.93
CA LEU A 116 10.11 -2.86 -2.55
C LEU A 116 9.80 -3.02 -1.07
N ILE A 117 10.52 -2.29 -0.20
CA ILE A 117 10.27 -2.31 1.24
C ILE A 117 8.87 -1.76 1.55
N GLY A 118 8.49 -0.65 0.92
CA GLY A 118 7.15 -0.08 1.06
C GLY A 118 6.05 -1.05 0.63
N ALA A 119 6.21 -1.69 -0.53
CA ALA A 119 5.27 -2.69 -1.02
C ALA A 119 5.22 -3.94 -0.10
N ALA A 120 6.37 -4.51 0.25
CA ALA A 120 6.45 -5.69 1.12
C ALA A 120 5.81 -5.45 2.48
N SER A 121 6.08 -4.29 3.13
CA SER A 121 5.47 -3.95 4.41
C SER A 121 3.96 -3.73 4.30
N THR A 122 3.48 -3.28 3.15
CA THR A 122 2.05 -3.10 2.88
C THR A 122 1.37 -4.45 2.61
N LEU A 123 2.02 -5.35 1.87
CA LEU A 123 1.52 -6.71 1.64
C LEU A 123 1.48 -7.53 2.93
N SER A 124 2.43 -7.33 3.84
CA SER A 124 2.43 -8.06 5.13
C SER A 124 1.17 -7.80 5.96
N ILE A 125 0.56 -6.60 5.87
CA ILE A 125 -0.72 -6.32 6.52
C ILE A 125 -1.84 -7.20 5.97
N LEU A 126 -1.88 -7.43 4.67
CA LEU A 126 -2.92 -8.23 4.03
C LEU A 126 -2.96 -9.66 4.59
N GLY A 127 -1.81 -10.17 5.04
CA GLY A 127 -1.72 -11.46 5.70
C GLY A 127 -2.34 -11.52 7.10
N HIS A 128 -2.57 -10.37 7.73
CA HIS A 128 -3.19 -10.29 9.06
C HIS A 128 -4.72 -10.05 9.00
N ILE A 129 -5.27 -9.84 7.81
CA ILE A 129 -6.71 -9.64 7.63
C ILE A 129 -7.41 -11.00 7.76
N GLN A 130 -8.24 -11.14 8.79
CA GLN A 130 -8.91 -12.39 9.05
C GLN A 130 -10.26 -12.49 8.33
N ILE A 131 -11.23 -11.65 8.68
CA ILE A 131 -12.58 -11.67 8.11
C ILE A 131 -13.04 -10.23 7.92
N LEU A 132 -13.60 -9.96 6.76
CA LEU A 132 -14.17 -8.65 6.44
C LEU A 132 -15.71 -8.68 6.51
N PRO A 133 -16.34 -7.54 6.84
CA PRO A 133 -17.78 -7.40 6.77
C PRO A 133 -18.30 -7.75 5.38
N THR A 134 -19.36 -8.58 5.32
CA THR A 134 -19.87 -9.14 4.06
C THR A 134 -20.42 -8.11 3.08
N ASN A 135 -20.87 -6.96 3.58
CA ASN A 135 -21.49 -5.89 2.77
C ASN A 135 -20.48 -5.08 1.93
N LEU A 136 -19.26 -4.86 2.42
CA LEU A 136 -18.22 -4.09 1.71
C LEU A 136 -17.30 -4.95 0.84
N THR A 137 -17.15 -6.21 1.16
CA THR A 137 -16.27 -7.15 0.45
C THR A 137 -16.54 -7.21 -1.05
N PRO A 138 -17.78 -7.30 -1.57
CA PRO A 138 -18.02 -7.37 -3.01
C PRO A 138 -17.62 -6.07 -3.73
N ILE A 139 -17.79 -4.91 -3.11
CA ILE A 139 -17.40 -3.62 -3.67
C ILE A 139 -15.86 -3.56 -3.78
N LEU A 140 -15.16 -3.90 -2.70
CA LEU A 140 -13.68 -3.91 -2.70
C LEU A 140 -13.11 -4.91 -3.71
N ARG A 141 -13.73 -6.10 -3.83
CA ARG A 141 -13.36 -7.09 -4.86
C ARG A 141 -13.55 -6.55 -6.27
N SER A 142 -14.67 -5.89 -6.55
CA SER A 142 -14.93 -5.31 -7.87
C SER A 142 -13.90 -4.25 -8.22
N LEU A 143 -13.60 -3.33 -7.29
CA LEU A 143 -12.59 -2.29 -7.49
C LEU A 143 -11.18 -2.89 -7.69
N ALA A 144 -10.79 -3.87 -6.88
CA ALA A 144 -9.51 -4.53 -7.04
C ALA A 144 -9.42 -5.33 -8.35
N SER A 145 -10.52 -5.96 -8.81
CA SER A 145 -10.57 -6.65 -10.10
C SER A 145 -10.37 -5.69 -11.27
N VAL A 146 -11.03 -4.53 -11.24
CA VAL A 146 -10.85 -3.49 -12.25
C VAL A 146 -9.40 -2.98 -12.25
N ALA A 147 -8.81 -2.77 -11.07
CA ALA A 147 -7.42 -2.35 -10.95
C ALA A 147 -6.44 -3.41 -11.47
N ALA A 148 -6.71 -4.71 -11.25
CA ALA A 148 -5.90 -5.81 -11.80
C ALA A 148 -5.91 -5.82 -13.32
N ILE A 149 -7.10 -5.71 -13.93
CA ILE A 149 -7.27 -5.66 -15.40
C ILE A 149 -6.57 -4.42 -15.96
N TYR A 150 -6.80 -3.25 -15.36
CA TYR A 150 -6.16 -2.01 -15.78
C TYR A 150 -4.63 -2.08 -15.70
N GLY A 151 -4.10 -2.55 -14.58
CA GLY A 151 -2.65 -2.70 -14.37
C GLY A 151 -2.02 -3.64 -15.38
N GLY A 152 -2.61 -4.84 -15.56
CA GLY A 152 -2.13 -5.82 -16.52
C GLY A 152 -2.20 -5.34 -17.98
N TRP A 153 -3.32 -4.73 -18.35
CA TRP A 153 -3.51 -4.20 -19.71
C TRP A 153 -2.55 -3.07 -20.06
N THR A 154 -2.39 -2.11 -19.13
CA THR A 154 -1.51 -0.97 -19.34
C THR A 154 -0.04 -1.38 -19.32
N TRP A 155 0.33 -2.35 -18.47
CA TRP A 155 1.67 -2.92 -18.47
C TRP A 155 2.02 -3.58 -19.79
N LEU A 156 1.12 -4.36 -20.39
CA LEU A 156 1.32 -4.99 -21.70
C LEU A 156 1.51 -3.98 -22.84
N ARG A 157 0.97 -2.78 -22.70
CA ARG A 157 1.08 -1.69 -23.69
C ARG A 157 2.22 -0.71 -23.40
N ALA A 158 2.93 -0.87 -22.30
CA ALA A 158 4.02 0.01 -21.95
C ALA A 158 5.15 -0.09 -22.98
N PRO A 159 5.73 1.05 -23.42
CA PRO A 159 6.77 1.06 -24.44
C PRO A 159 8.07 0.44 -23.97
N ASP A 160 8.32 0.44 -22.68
CA ASP A 160 9.49 -0.15 -22.03
C ASP A 160 9.16 -0.65 -20.61
N GLU A 161 10.08 -1.43 -20.05
CA GLU A 161 9.94 -2.01 -18.71
C GLU A 161 9.83 -0.95 -17.60
N LEU A 162 10.56 0.15 -17.72
CA LEU A 162 10.58 1.20 -16.68
C LEU A 162 9.23 1.91 -16.58
N ASN A 163 8.64 2.26 -17.73
CA ASN A 163 7.31 2.86 -17.81
C ASN A 163 6.22 1.86 -17.41
N GLY A 164 6.43 0.57 -17.61
CA GLY A 164 5.50 -0.49 -17.23
C GLY A 164 5.46 -0.82 -15.74
N ARG A 165 6.56 -0.59 -15.02
CA ARG A 165 6.69 -1.00 -13.59
C ARG A 165 5.57 -0.56 -12.66
N PRO A 166 5.09 0.69 -12.65
CA PRO A 166 4.00 1.08 -11.76
C PRO A 166 2.70 0.32 -12.05
N TYR A 167 2.43 0.01 -13.31
CA TYR A 167 1.24 -0.75 -13.70
C TYR A 167 1.36 -2.22 -13.34
N TRP A 168 2.54 -2.83 -13.51
CA TRP A 168 2.82 -4.17 -13.02
C TRP A 168 2.60 -4.27 -11.50
N MET A 169 3.09 -3.29 -10.73
CA MET A 169 2.87 -3.24 -9.29
C MET A 169 1.37 -3.16 -8.93
N ILE A 170 0.60 -2.32 -9.63
CA ILE A 170 -0.85 -2.23 -9.43
C ILE A 170 -1.50 -3.59 -9.70
N GLY A 171 -1.15 -4.24 -10.81
CA GLY A 171 -1.69 -5.56 -11.16
C GLY A 171 -1.44 -6.61 -10.07
N MET A 172 -0.17 -6.76 -9.65
CA MET A 172 0.22 -7.73 -8.61
C MET A 172 -0.39 -7.40 -7.25
N ALA A 173 -0.37 -6.13 -6.85
CA ALA A 173 -0.98 -5.68 -5.61
C ALA A 173 -2.50 -5.92 -5.57
N SER A 174 -3.17 -5.74 -6.71
CA SER A 174 -4.60 -6.02 -6.83
C SER A 174 -4.90 -7.50 -6.65
N LEU A 175 -4.09 -8.40 -7.20
CA LEU A 175 -4.21 -9.85 -6.99
C LEU A 175 -3.99 -10.22 -5.53
N ALA A 176 -3.00 -9.62 -4.86
CA ALA A 176 -2.77 -9.81 -3.43
C ALA A 176 -3.97 -9.36 -2.58
N ILE A 177 -4.55 -8.20 -2.88
CA ILE A 177 -5.76 -7.71 -2.22
C ILE A 177 -6.95 -8.64 -2.47
N LEU A 178 -7.16 -9.11 -3.71
CA LEU A 178 -8.21 -10.06 -4.05
C LEU A 178 -8.05 -11.37 -3.27
N SER A 179 -6.82 -11.86 -3.13
CA SER A 179 -6.50 -13.05 -2.34
C SER A 179 -6.85 -12.85 -0.86
N ALA A 180 -6.45 -11.72 -0.27
CA ALA A 180 -6.80 -11.37 1.12
C ALA A 180 -8.32 -11.27 1.31
N LEU A 181 -9.02 -10.58 0.40
CA LEU A 181 -10.48 -10.45 0.42
C LEU A 181 -11.22 -11.80 0.25
N SER A 182 -10.54 -12.80 -0.30
CA SER A 182 -11.07 -14.17 -0.44
C SER A 182 -10.75 -15.06 0.75
N GLY A 183 -10.14 -14.52 1.81
CA GLY A 183 -9.74 -15.27 3.00
C GLY A 183 -8.46 -16.09 2.82
N ASN A 184 -7.74 -15.90 1.72
CA ASN A 184 -6.47 -16.57 1.47
C ASN A 184 -5.28 -15.66 1.83
N ALA A 185 -4.98 -15.57 3.11
CA ALA A 185 -3.88 -14.74 3.63
C ALA A 185 -2.52 -15.19 3.07
N THR A 186 -2.29 -16.49 2.89
CA THR A 186 -1.05 -17.03 2.33
C THR A 186 -0.85 -16.57 0.89
N GLY A 187 -1.90 -16.64 0.06
CA GLY A 187 -1.85 -16.17 -1.33
C GLY A 187 -1.74 -14.65 -1.46
N ALA A 188 -2.03 -13.90 -0.40
CA ALA A 188 -1.85 -12.45 -0.40
C ALA A 188 -0.38 -12.02 -0.19
N ILE A 189 0.43 -12.89 0.41
CA ILE A 189 1.85 -12.64 0.74
C ILE A 189 2.79 -13.31 -0.28
N ALA A 190 2.35 -14.41 -0.90
CA ALA A 190 3.12 -15.14 -1.93
C ALA A 190 3.31 -14.35 -3.21
#